data_eb88eda98d412aa86c59f1ed21a819ae
#
_entry.id   eb88eda98d412aa86c59f1ed21a819ae
#
_cell.length_a   1.000
_cell.length_b   1.000
_cell.length_c   1.000
_cell.angle_alpha   90.00
_cell.angle_beta   90.00
_cell.angle_gamma   90.00
#
_symmetry.space_group_name_H-M   'P 1'
#
loop_
_entity.id
_entity.type
_entity.pdbx_description
1 polymer ?
#
loop_
_entity_poly.entity_id
_entity_poly.type
_entity_poly.pdbx_seq_one_letter_code
_entity_poly.pdbx_strand_id
1 'polypeptide(L)'
;MDLSNLGNDIERVVVSEEQIQTRLKELAKQVEKDYEGKDLVLVGVLKGAVMAMADFSRHLQRHIDMDWMAVSSYGAGTKSSGVVRILKDLDNDILGRNVLIIEDILDTGLTLSWLTENLLSRGAKSVAVLTVLRLLS
;
A
#
# COMPACT_ATOMS: atom_id res chain seq x y z
N MET A 1 0.38 -13.37 17.88
CA MET A 1 -1.02 -13.64 18.20
C MET A 1 -1.39 -15.04 17.76
N ASP A 2 -2.01 -15.78 18.63
CA ASP A 2 -2.48 -17.10 18.27
C ASP A 2 -3.87 -16.99 17.63
N LEU A 3 -3.94 -17.28 16.35
CA LEU A 3 -5.17 -17.13 15.59
C LEU A 3 -6.25 -18.14 15.95
N SER A 4 -5.87 -19.23 16.61
CA SER A 4 -6.86 -20.23 17.03
C SER A 4 -7.82 -19.68 18.07
N ASN A 5 -7.38 -18.68 18.83
CA ASN A 5 -8.23 -18.05 19.85
C ASN A 5 -9.29 -17.13 19.27
N LEU A 6 -9.18 -16.83 17.98
CA LEU A 6 -10.11 -15.95 17.29
C LEU A 6 -11.10 -16.73 16.41
N GLY A 7 -11.06 -18.05 16.50
CA GLY A 7 -11.78 -18.90 15.57
C GLY A 7 -13.27 -18.65 15.44
N ASN A 8 -13.92 -18.22 16.52
CA ASN A 8 -15.35 -17.99 16.47
C ASN A 8 -15.73 -16.61 15.95
N ASP A 9 -14.82 -15.66 16.08
CA ASP A 9 -15.05 -14.28 15.64
C ASP A 9 -14.62 -14.07 14.20
N ILE A 10 -13.69 -14.90 13.76
CA ILE A 10 -13.20 -14.89 12.38
C ILE A 10 -13.63 -16.20 11.76
N GLU A 11 -14.50 -16.13 10.77
CA GLU A 11 -15.03 -17.35 10.14
C GLU A 11 -13.93 -18.33 9.75
N ARG A 12 -12.79 -17.78 9.34
CA ARG A 12 -11.63 -18.61 9.04
C ARG A 12 -10.40 -17.73 8.94
N VAL A 13 -9.28 -18.33 9.23
CA VAL A 13 -7.99 -17.70 8.98
C VAL A 13 -7.64 -17.95 7.52
N VAL A 14 -7.59 -16.88 6.74
CA VAL A 14 -7.38 -16.99 5.30
C VAL A 14 -5.90 -17.16 4.98
N VAL A 15 -5.04 -16.44 5.70
CA VAL A 15 -3.60 -16.48 5.47
C VAL A 15 -2.86 -16.53 6.79
N SER A 16 -1.75 -17.27 6.81
CA SER A 16 -0.85 -17.32 7.94
C SER A 16 0.26 -16.28 7.77
N GLU A 17 1.01 -16.04 8.85
CA GLU A 17 2.19 -15.17 8.78
C GLU A 17 3.19 -15.66 7.74
N GLU A 18 3.40 -16.97 7.69
CA GLU A 18 4.31 -17.57 6.72
C GLU A 18 3.85 -17.32 5.28
N GLN A 19 2.56 -17.43 5.04
CA GLN A 19 2.00 -17.15 3.72
C GLN A 19 2.17 -15.68 3.33
N ILE A 20 2.01 -14.79 4.30
CA ILE A 20 2.21 -13.35 4.06
C ILE A 20 3.67 -13.09 3.67
N GLN A 21 4.62 -13.67 4.39
CA GLN A 21 6.04 -13.47 4.08
C GLN A 21 6.41 -14.05 2.72
N THR A 22 5.86 -15.21 2.38
CA THR A 22 6.09 -15.81 1.06
C THR A 22 5.53 -14.92 -0.04
N ARG A 23 4.34 -14.37 0.19
CA ARG A 23 3.69 -13.47 -0.76
C ARG A 23 4.50 -12.20 -0.97
N LEU A 24 5.00 -11.62 0.12
CA LEU A 24 5.83 -10.41 0.05
C LEU A 24 7.11 -10.66 -0.72
N LYS A 25 7.71 -11.81 -0.52
CA LYS A 25 8.93 -12.19 -1.23
C LYS A 25 8.69 -12.31 -2.72
N GLU A 26 7.59 -12.93 -3.11
CA GLU A 26 7.21 -13.06 -4.51
C GLU A 26 6.92 -11.69 -5.14
N LEU A 27 6.20 -10.84 -4.43
CA LEU A 27 5.90 -9.50 -4.89
C LEU A 27 7.17 -8.66 -5.05
N ALA A 28 8.11 -8.82 -4.14
CA ALA A 28 9.38 -8.10 -4.23
C ALA A 28 10.16 -8.50 -5.48
N LYS A 29 10.19 -9.79 -5.80
CA LYS A 29 10.84 -10.26 -7.02
C LYS A 29 10.17 -9.68 -8.26
N GLN A 30 8.85 -9.64 -8.26
CA GLN A 30 8.10 -9.08 -9.39
C GLN A 30 8.39 -7.59 -9.56
N VAL A 31 8.42 -6.86 -8.45
CA VAL A 31 8.71 -5.43 -8.48
C VAL A 31 10.13 -5.17 -8.99
N GLU A 32 11.10 -5.93 -8.53
CA GLU A 32 12.48 -5.76 -9.00
C GLU A 32 12.60 -6.00 -10.51
N LYS A 33 11.84 -6.95 -11.02
CA LYS A 33 11.81 -7.23 -12.45
C LYS A 33 11.13 -6.10 -13.21
N ASP A 34 9.97 -5.66 -12.74
CA ASP A 34 9.17 -4.65 -13.44
C ASP A 34 9.83 -3.27 -13.44
N TYR A 35 10.63 -2.98 -12.42
CA TYR A 35 11.28 -1.68 -12.28
C TYR A 35 12.79 -1.74 -12.50
N GLU A 36 13.28 -2.79 -13.12
CA GLU A 36 14.70 -2.91 -13.42
C GLU A 36 15.17 -1.72 -14.27
N GLY A 37 16.23 -1.08 -13.80
CA GLY A 37 16.75 0.11 -14.47
C GLY A 37 15.91 1.36 -14.33
N LYS A 38 14.85 1.30 -13.53
CA LYS A 38 13.95 2.43 -13.32
C LYS A 38 14.06 2.90 -11.88
N ASP A 39 13.82 4.18 -11.71
CA ASP A 39 13.70 4.78 -10.40
C ASP A 39 12.41 4.32 -9.71
N LEU A 40 12.44 4.18 -8.40
CA LEU A 40 11.29 3.69 -7.66
C LEU A 40 11.15 4.40 -6.32
N VAL A 41 9.96 4.93 -6.07
CA VAL A 41 9.57 5.49 -4.78
C VAL A 41 8.44 4.65 -4.21
N LEU A 42 8.63 4.17 -2.99
CA LEU A 42 7.56 3.48 -2.27
C LEU A 42 6.81 4.50 -1.42
N VAL A 43 5.50 4.56 -1.57
CA VAL A 43 4.65 5.44 -0.79
C VAL A 43 3.75 4.60 0.09
N GLY A 44 3.89 4.74 1.40
CA GLY A 44 3.04 4.06 2.36
C GLY A 44 1.93 4.95 2.84
N VAL A 45 0.75 4.38 3.01
CA VAL A 45 -0.40 5.09 3.55
C VAL A 45 -0.51 4.78 5.04
N LEU A 46 -0.26 5.80 5.86
CA LEU A 46 -0.29 5.66 7.30
C LEU A 46 -1.73 5.44 7.79
N LYS A 47 -1.97 4.66 8.82
CA LYS A 47 -0.93 3.95 9.59
C LYS A 47 -0.83 2.48 9.19
N GLY A 48 -1.85 1.97 8.50
CA GLY A 48 -1.98 0.54 8.20
C GLY A 48 -0.80 -0.02 7.40
N ALA A 49 -0.22 0.77 6.53
CA ALA A 49 0.83 0.29 5.66
C ALA A 49 2.22 0.19 6.32
N VAL A 50 2.36 0.60 7.59
CA VAL A 50 3.69 0.62 8.21
C VAL A 50 4.35 -0.76 8.22
N MET A 51 3.62 -1.76 8.66
CA MET A 51 4.18 -3.11 8.73
C MET A 51 4.42 -3.70 7.34
N ALA A 52 3.47 -3.50 6.44
CA ALA A 52 3.61 -3.99 5.08
C ALA A 52 4.81 -3.34 4.39
N MET A 53 5.00 -2.05 4.56
CA MET A 53 6.16 -1.34 4.00
C MET A 53 7.46 -1.89 4.55
N ALA A 54 7.55 -2.05 5.86
CA ALA A 54 8.76 -2.57 6.50
C ALA A 54 9.09 -3.98 6.00
N ASP A 55 8.10 -4.85 6.01
CA ASP A 55 8.31 -6.23 5.61
C ASP A 55 8.62 -6.36 4.13
N PHE A 56 7.90 -5.62 3.28
CA PHE A 56 8.13 -5.65 1.85
C PHE A 56 9.53 -5.14 1.49
N SER A 57 9.91 -4.00 2.07
CA SER A 57 11.18 -3.38 1.73
C SER A 57 12.39 -4.25 2.08
N ARG A 58 12.26 -5.11 3.08
CA ARG A 58 13.34 -6.03 3.44
C ARG A 58 13.64 -7.06 2.36
N HIS A 59 12.66 -7.34 1.51
CA HIS A 59 12.84 -8.29 0.42
C HIS A 59 13.38 -7.66 -0.85
N LEU A 60 13.42 -6.34 -0.90
CA LEU A 60 13.98 -5.63 -2.06
C LEU A 60 15.49 -5.54 -1.95
N GLN A 61 16.16 -5.84 -3.06
CA GLN A 61 17.61 -5.83 -3.12
C GLN A 61 18.11 -4.70 -4.02
N ARG A 62 17.55 -3.52 -3.80
CA ARG A 62 17.92 -2.35 -4.58
C ARG A 62 17.75 -1.10 -3.72
N HIS A 63 18.37 -0.02 -4.17
CA HIS A 63 18.15 1.26 -3.54
C HIS A 63 16.73 1.75 -3.84
N ILE A 64 16.03 2.17 -2.82
CA ILE A 64 14.68 2.72 -2.95
C ILE A 64 14.54 3.94 -2.07
N ASP A 65 13.63 4.82 -2.45
CA ASP A 65 13.20 5.90 -1.60
C ASP A 65 11.84 5.54 -1.01
N MET A 66 11.61 5.94 0.21
CA MET A 66 10.34 5.74 0.89
C MET A 66 9.75 7.09 1.25
N ASP A 67 8.45 7.19 1.12
CA ASP A 67 7.72 8.38 1.57
C ASP A 67 6.36 7.94 2.11
N TRP A 68 5.69 8.84 2.80
CA TRP A 68 4.47 8.49 3.51
C TRP A 68 3.41 9.56 3.34
N MET A 69 2.16 9.11 3.27
CA MET A 69 1.01 9.99 3.29
C MET A 69 0.02 9.50 4.34
N ALA A 70 -0.68 10.43 4.94
CA ALA A 70 -1.82 10.11 5.80
C ALA A 70 -3.03 10.83 5.23
N VAL A 71 -4.09 10.09 5.02
CA VAL A 71 -5.32 10.63 4.47
C VAL A 71 -6.50 10.13 5.28
N SER A 72 -7.58 10.89 5.27
CA SER A 72 -8.83 10.44 5.86
C SER A 72 -9.96 10.68 4.85
N SER A 73 -10.90 9.74 4.82
CA SER A 73 -12.11 9.90 4.03
C SER A 73 -13.06 10.76 4.83
N TYR A 74 -13.40 11.92 4.30
CA TYR A 74 -14.29 12.81 4.96
C TYR A 74 -15.71 12.26 4.90
N GLY A 75 -16.43 12.35 6.01
CA GLY A 75 -17.76 11.76 6.08
C GLY A 75 -17.73 10.28 6.42
N ALA A 76 -16.65 9.81 7.02
CA ALA A 76 -16.54 8.41 7.46
C ALA A 76 -17.70 8.06 8.38
N GLY A 77 -18.23 6.86 8.24
CA GLY A 77 -19.41 6.43 8.98
C GLY A 77 -20.68 6.66 8.20
N THR A 78 -20.63 7.47 7.17
CA THR A 78 -21.70 7.61 6.22
C THR A 78 -21.22 7.12 4.87
N LYS A 79 -22.04 7.24 3.88
CA LYS A 79 -21.60 6.88 2.54
C LYS A 79 -20.44 7.78 2.18
N SER A 80 -19.40 7.18 1.63
CA SER A 80 -18.27 7.94 1.18
C SER A 80 -18.71 8.98 0.16
N SER A 81 -18.39 10.22 0.42
CA SER A 81 -18.68 11.30 -0.50
C SER A 81 -17.61 11.43 -1.58
N GLY A 82 -16.57 10.62 -1.49
CA GLY A 82 -15.42 10.75 -2.37
C GLY A 82 -14.46 11.85 -1.96
N VAL A 83 -14.74 12.55 -0.87
CA VAL A 83 -13.86 13.61 -0.39
C VAL A 83 -12.77 12.98 0.47
N VAL A 84 -11.53 13.26 0.12
CA VAL A 84 -10.36 12.78 0.86
C VAL A 84 -9.58 14.00 1.35
N ARG A 85 -9.21 13.95 2.62
CA ARG A 85 -8.43 15.00 3.23
C ARG A 85 -7.03 14.50 3.50
N ILE A 86 -6.03 15.25 3.09
CA ILE A 86 -4.63 14.94 3.35
C ILE A 86 -4.27 15.46 4.74
N LEU A 87 -3.90 14.55 5.63
CA LEU A 87 -3.46 14.88 6.99
C LEU A 87 -1.95 15.04 7.06
N LYS A 88 -1.23 14.24 6.28
CA LYS A 88 0.21 14.37 6.08
C LYS A 88 0.49 14.14 4.61
N ASP A 89 1.24 15.05 4.02
CA ASP A 89 1.62 14.94 2.62
C ASP A 89 3.03 14.39 2.47
N LEU A 90 3.40 14.06 1.24
CA LEU A 90 4.74 13.59 0.91
C LEU A 90 5.79 14.63 1.29
N ASP A 91 6.94 14.17 1.69
CA ASP A 91 8.06 15.05 2.01
C ASP A 91 8.83 15.47 0.76
N ASN A 92 8.77 14.67 -0.29
CA ASN A 92 9.56 14.90 -1.49
C ASN A 92 8.69 15.00 -2.74
N ASP A 93 9.21 15.68 -3.75
CA ASP A 93 8.56 15.81 -5.04
C ASP A 93 8.66 14.49 -5.81
N ILE A 94 7.57 14.11 -6.45
CA ILE A 94 7.50 12.86 -7.23
C ILE A 94 7.42 13.11 -8.73
N LEU A 95 7.68 14.32 -9.17
CA LEU A 95 7.64 14.66 -10.59
C LEU A 95 8.56 13.73 -11.38
N GLY A 96 8.01 13.05 -12.37
CA GLY A 96 8.77 12.16 -13.23
C GLY A 96 9.19 10.83 -12.61
N ARG A 97 8.73 10.54 -11.39
CA ARG A 97 9.14 9.34 -10.68
C ARG A 97 8.12 8.21 -10.84
N ASN A 98 8.60 6.99 -10.73
CA ASN A 98 7.73 5.82 -10.67
C ASN A 98 7.36 5.58 -9.22
N VAL A 99 6.05 5.60 -8.94
CA VAL A 99 5.53 5.50 -7.59
C VAL A 99 4.82 4.16 -7.41
N LEU A 100 5.13 3.47 -6.33
CA LEU A 100 4.45 2.25 -5.93
C LEU A 100 3.82 2.49 -4.55
N ILE A 101 2.51 2.52 -4.51
CA ILE A 101 1.78 2.67 -3.25
C ILE A 101 1.73 1.32 -2.55
N ILE A 102 2.12 1.30 -1.29
CA ILE A 102 2.09 0.09 -0.48
C ILE A 102 0.91 0.17 0.48
N GLU A 103 0.03 -0.81 0.40
CA GLU A 103 -1.14 -0.91 1.26
C GLU A 103 -1.25 -2.33 1.80
N ASP A 104 -1.58 -2.47 3.07
CA ASP A 104 -1.69 -3.81 3.66
C ASP A 104 -2.98 -4.52 3.24
N ILE A 105 -4.09 -3.81 3.27
CA ILE A 105 -5.41 -4.37 2.94
C ILE A 105 -6.13 -3.44 1.98
N LEU A 106 -6.62 -4.00 0.89
CA LEU A 106 -7.45 -3.29 -0.05
C LEU A 106 -8.90 -3.74 0.15
N ASP A 107 -9.76 -2.84 0.63
CA ASP A 107 -11.19 -3.15 0.76
C ASP A 107 -12.01 -2.54 -0.38
N THR A 108 -12.41 -1.28 -0.29
CA THR A 108 -13.23 -0.66 -1.35
C THR A 108 -12.40 -0.08 -2.48
N GLY A 109 -11.17 0.27 -2.22
CA GLY A 109 -10.30 0.90 -3.21
C GLY A 109 -10.59 2.36 -3.49
N LEU A 110 -11.59 2.95 -2.85
CA LEU A 110 -12.00 4.32 -3.14
C LEU A 110 -10.89 5.32 -2.79
N THR A 111 -10.29 5.17 -1.63
CA THR A 111 -9.19 6.03 -1.20
C THR A 111 -7.98 5.85 -2.10
N LEU A 112 -7.71 4.62 -2.52
CA LEU A 112 -6.58 4.34 -3.41
C LEU A 112 -6.79 4.92 -4.79
N SER A 113 -8.03 4.91 -5.30
CA SER A 113 -8.33 5.55 -6.57
C SER A 113 -8.05 7.04 -6.50
N TRP A 114 -8.48 7.69 -5.43
CA TRP A 114 -8.22 9.10 -5.23
C TRP A 114 -6.72 9.38 -5.15
N LEU A 115 -5.99 8.57 -4.39
CA LEU A 115 -4.55 8.73 -4.24
C LEU A 115 -3.83 8.57 -5.57
N THR A 116 -4.19 7.55 -6.33
CA THR A 116 -3.58 7.30 -7.64
C THR A 116 -3.74 8.51 -8.55
N GLU A 117 -4.95 9.05 -8.61
CA GLU A 117 -5.22 10.22 -9.42
C GLU A 117 -4.46 11.44 -8.91
N ASN A 118 -4.41 11.62 -7.60
CA ASN A 118 -3.71 12.74 -6.99
C ASN A 118 -2.21 12.71 -7.32
N LEU A 119 -1.59 11.54 -7.16
CA LEU A 119 -0.16 11.40 -7.42
C LEU A 119 0.16 11.55 -8.91
N LEU A 120 -0.69 11.04 -9.78
CA LEU A 120 -0.53 11.26 -11.22
C LEU A 120 -0.65 12.74 -11.56
N SER A 121 -1.54 13.46 -10.90
CA SER A 121 -1.71 14.90 -11.13
C SER A 121 -0.47 15.70 -10.73
N ARG A 122 0.37 15.15 -9.87
CA ARG A 122 1.63 15.78 -9.47
C ARG A 122 2.77 15.49 -10.44
N GLY A 123 2.48 14.80 -11.54
CA GLY A 123 3.46 14.53 -12.56
C GLY A 123 4.28 13.25 -12.37
N ALA A 124 3.82 12.33 -11.54
CA ALA A 124 4.47 11.03 -11.43
C ALA A 124 4.48 10.35 -12.80
N LYS A 125 5.57 9.70 -13.14
CA LYS A 125 5.66 9.00 -14.41
C LYS A 125 4.73 7.79 -14.45
N SER A 126 4.59 7.11 -13.33
CA SER A 126 3.65 6.01 -13.18
C SER A 126 3.25 5.87 -11.72
N VAL A 127 2.06 5.34 -11.49
CA VAL A 127 1.58 5.02 -10.15
C VAL A 127 0.96 3.64 -10.20
N ALA A 128 1.46 2.75 -9.35
CA ALA A 128 0.92 1.41 -9.20
C ALA A 128 0.63 1.16 -7.72
N VAL A 129 -0.16 0.14 -7.44
CA VAL A 129 -0.55 -0.21 -6.07
C VAL A 129 -0.17 -1.65 -5.81
N LEU A 130 0.48 -1.88 -4.67
CA LEU A 130 0.78 -3.21 -4.19
C LEU A 130 0.01 -3.43 -2.89
N THR A 131 -0.77 -4.51 -2.84
CA THR A 131 -1.47 -4.88 -1.63
C THR A 131 -1.06 -6.28 -1.23
N VAL A 132 -0.93 -6.50 0.08
CA VAL A 132 -0.58 -7.82 0.60
C VAL A 132 -1.82 -8.69 0.70
N LEU A 133 -2.90 -8.11 1.19
CA LEU A 133 -4.18 -8.79 1.35
C LEU A 133 -5.26 -8.01 0.62
N ARG A 134 -6.17 -8.73 0.00
CA ARG A 134 -7.31 -8.13 -0.65
C ARG A 134 -8.57 -8.68 -0.01
N LEU A 135 -9.41 -7.79 0.51
CA LEU A 135 -10.69 -8.17 1.06
C LEU A 135 -11.71 -8.25 -0.08
N LEU A 136 -12.44 -9.33 -0.11
CA LEU A 136 -13.53 -9.51 -1.05
C LEU A 136 -14.82 -9.15 -0.31
N SER A 137 -15.43 -8.11 -0.73
CA SER A 137 -16.69 -7.68 -0.14
C SER A 137 -17.87 -8.13 -0.96
#